data_e62455da99ec642505dbcb071cc8801d
#
_entry.id   e62455da99ec642505dbcb071cc8801d
#
_cell.length_a   1.000
_cell.length_b   1.000
_cell.length_c   1.000
_cell.angle_alpha   90.00
_cell.angle_beta   90.00
_cell.angle_gamma   90.00
#
_symmetry.space_group_name_H-M   'P 1'
#
loop_
_entity.id
_entity.type
_entity.pdbx_description
1 polymer ?
#
loop_
_entity_poly.entity_id
_entity_poly.type
_entity_poly.pdbx_seq_one_letter_code
_entity_poly.pdbx_strand_id
1 'polypeptide(L)'
;MQYIDKIENRSNSNKQILINYGGIESPYIKVPKNSKYPFMITDSLSQLFTDKSEFNFIVTGKNHIMQALANKYKDYRNVRFETLEHHIFLSCIASSDLVITTPGIETFYETVYFGKRSVLLLPHNSTQYLQLLALIDAGIESPVCNYNHYGKNYTYKRHINESEEVKAVLKNFNDLYSYSLHLNKYIDNLYQLIETRLIEPDIYEINKQQYLKNIGTNGGQSIVKIVEELIN
;
A
#
# COMPACT_ATOMS: atom_id res chain seq x y z
N MET A 1 20.11 0.14 -9.08
CA MET A 1 19.58 0.16 -10.46
C MET A 1 19.93 -1.09 -11.28
N GLN A 2 21.11 -1.67 -11.18
CA GLN A 2 21.49 -2.91 -11.94
C GLN A 2 20.66 -4.18 -11.58
N TYR A 3 19.91 -4.20 -10.50
CA TYR A 3 19.10 -5.36 -10.10
C TYR A 3 17.70 -5.39 -10.72
N ILE A 4 17.15 -4.23 -11.08
CA ILE A 4 15.77 -4.12 -11.58
C ILE A 4 15.69 -4.59 -13.05
N ASP A 5 16.74 -4.34 -13.84
CA ASP A 5 16.78 -4.72 -15.26
C ASP A 5 16.80 -6.25 -15.53
N LYS A 6 16.98 -7.07 -14.48
CA LYS A 6 17.02 -8.53 -14.57
C LYS A 6 15.76 -9.27 -14.18
N ILE A 7 14.72 -8.52 -13.73
CA ILE A 7 13.42 -9.13 -13.43
C ILE A 7 12.70 -9.31 -14.76
N GLU A 8 12.95 -10.43 -15.42
CA GLU A 8 12.19 -10.84 -16.59
C GLU A 8 10.70 -10.91 -16.23
N ASN A 9 9.85 -10.29 -17.05
CA ASN A 9 8.41 -10.46 -17.01
C ASN A 9 8.07 -11.93 -17.21
N ARG A 10 8.05 -12.70 -16.14
CA ARG A 10 7.53 -14.06 -16.17
C ARG A 10 6.04 -13.95 -16.38
N SER A 11 5.60 -14.24 -17.60
CA SER A 11 4.21 -14.55 -17.90
C SER A 11 3.83 -15.86 -17.19
N ASN A 12 3.65 -15.79 -15.87
CA ASN A 12 3.09 -16.90 -15.13
C ASN A 12 1.57 -16.86 -15.31
N SER A 13 1.00 -17.97 -15.73
CA SER A 13 -0.44 -18.22 -15.86
C SER A 13 -1.21 -18.11 -14.52
N ASN A 14 -0.54 -17.86 -13.42
CA ASN A 14 -1.14 -17.75 -12.10
C ASN A 14 -1.39 -16.29 -11.75
N LYS A 15 -2.65 -15.90 -11.69
CA LYS A 15 -3.09 -14.59 -11.21
C LYS A 15 -2.60 -14.35 -9.78
N GLN A 16 -2.02 -13.18 -9.49
CA GLN A 16 -1.43 -12.87 -8.20
C GLN A 16 -1.82 -11.48 -7.71
N ILE A 17 -2.16 -11.39 -6.44
CA ILE A 17 -2.35 -10.12 -5.72
C ILE A 17 -1.32 -10.04 -4.59
N LEU A 18 -0.55 -8.95 -4.56
CA LEU A 18 0.38 -8.65 -3.49
C LEU A 18 -0.28 -7.68 -2.50
N ILE A 19 -0.30 -8.05 -1.22
CA ILE A 19 -0.76 -7.20 -0.12
C ILE A 19 0.44 -6.86 0.77
N ASN A 20 0.79 -5.58 0.87
CA ASN A 20 1.97 -5.14 1.59
C ASN A 20 1.61 -4.27 2.81
N TYR A 21 2.05 -4.71 3.99
CA TYR A 21 2.00 -3.97 5.25
C TYR A 21 3.34 -3.31 5.59
N GLY A 22 4.08 -2.86 4.59
CA GLY A 22 5.34 -2.14 4.79
C GLY A 22 5.14 -0.77 5.46
N GLY A 23 6.16 -0.32 6.22
CA GLY A 23 6.17 1.01 6.82
C GLY A 23 5.13 1.27 7.92
N ILE A 24 4.48 0.22 8.48
CA ILE A 24 3.56 0.38 9.61
C ILE A 24 4.31 0.50 10.95
N GLU A 25 5.59 0.20 10.98
CA GLU A 25 6.47 0.42 12.13
C GLU A 25 7.43 1.57 11.87
N SER A 26 7.62 2.40 12.88
CA SER A 26 8.62 3.46 12.92
C SER A 26 9.36 3.44 14.26
N PRO A 27 10.40 4.25 14.45
CA PRO A 27 11.02 4.40 15.77
C PRO A 27 10.04 4.76 16.89
N TYR A 28 8.92 5.41 16.54
CA TYR A 28 7.89 5.87 17.48
C TYR A 28 6.69 4.92 17.57
N ILE A 29 6.53 4.03 16.59
CA ILE A 29 5.42 3.08 16.56
C ILE A 29 5.99 1.67 16.50
N LYS A 30 5.85 0.93 17.58
CA LYS A 30 6.01 -0.52 17.56
C LYS A 30 4.63 -1.15 17.40
N VAL A 31 4.47 -1.94 16.37
CA VAL A 31 3.23 -2.68 16.13
C VAL A 31 3.30 -3.99 16.91
N PRO A 32 2.56 -4.14 18.02
CA PRO A 32 2.53 -5.39 18.74
C PRO A 32 1.90 -6.50 17.89
N LYS A 33 2.20 -7.77 18.21
CA LYS A 33 1.67 -8.96 17.50
C LYS A 33 0.14 -8.96 17.36
N ASN A 34 -0.55 -8.31 18.28
CA ASN A 34 -2.01 -8.18 18.34
C ASN A 34 -2.51 -6.79 17.90
N SER A 35 -1.71 -6.04 17.16
CA SER A 35 -2.15 -4.75 16.64
C SER A 35 -3.44 -4.92 15.83
N LYS A 36 -4.41 -4.05 16.11
CA LYS A 36 -5.70 -4.09 15.41
C LYS A 36 -5.57 -3.80 13.91
N TYR A 37 -4.63 -2.94 13.51
CA TYR A 37 -4.54 -2.47 12.12
C TYR A 37 -4.34 -3.61 11.10
N PRO A 38 -3.28 -4.44 11.14
CA PRO A 38 -3.09 -5.48 10.15
C PRO A 38 -4.21 -6.52 10.17
N PHE A 39 -4.77 -6.81 11.37
CA PHE A 39 -5.90 -7.74 11.49
C PHE A 39 -7.17 -7.17 10.87
N MET A 40 -7.52 -5.90 11.16
CA MET A 40 -8.70 -5.26 10.58
C MET A 40 -8.61 -5.18 9.06
N ILE A 41 -7.45 -4.75 8.53
CA ILE A 41 -7.28 -4.68 7.08
C ILE A 41 -7.37 -6.08 6.46
N THR A 42 -6.74 -7.10 7.07
CA THR A 42 -6.85 -8.46 6.55
C THR A 42 -8.27 -9.02 6.67
N ASP A 43 -8.98 -8.75 7.77
CA ASP A 43 -10.41 -9.09 7.92
C ASP A 43 -11.24 -8.42 6.81
N SER A 44 -10.99 -7.13 6.53
CA SER A 44 -11.64 -6.39 5.45
C SER A 44 -11.37 -6.97 4.07
N LEU A 45 -10.23 -7.61 3.86
CA LEU A 45 -9.84 -8.23 2.59
C LEU A 45 -10.15 -9.73 2.53
N SER A 46 -10.56 -10.35 3.64
CA SER A 46 -10.68 -11.82 3.73
C SER A 46 -11.73 -12.41 2.80
N GLN A 47 -12.77 -11.66 2.48
CA GLN A 47 -13.76 -12.08 1.52
C GLN A 47 -13.16 -12.22 0.10
N LEU A 48 -12.18 -11.37 -0.28
CA LEU A 48 -11.46 -11.52 -1.56
C LEU A 48 -10.75 -12.88 -1.66
N PHE A 49 -10.24 -13.41 -0.56
CA PHE A 49 -9.57 -14.72 -0.56
C PHE A 49 -10.49 -15.86 -0.96
N THR A 50 -11.79 -15.69 -0.72
CA THR A 50 -12.83 -16.63 -1.12
C THR A 50 -13.37 -16.31 -2.52
N ASP A 51 -13.76 -15.06 -2.75
CA ASP A 51 -14.43 -14.61 -3.98
C ASP A 51 -13.48 -14.62 -5.20
N LYS A 52 -12.18 -14.47 -4.97
CA LYS A 52 -11.11 -14.50 -5.98
C LYS A 52 -10.21 -15.72 -5.81
N SER A 53 -10.80 -16.89 -5.65
CA SER A 53 -10.05 -18.14 -5.42
C SER A 53 -9.09 -18.51 -6.55
N GLU A 54 -9.25 -17.92 -7.74
CA GLU A 54 -8.33 -18.06 -8.87
C GLU A 54 -7.04 -17.25 -8.73
N PHE A 55 -6.96 -16.32 -7.73
CA PHE A 55 -5.76 -15.56 -7.41
C PHE A 55 -4.97 -16.20 -6.28
N ASN A 56 -3.65 -16.13 -6.38
CA ASN A 56 -2.74 -16.35 -5.27
C ASN A 56 -2.49 -15.02 -4.56
N PHE A 57 -2.70 -14.98 -3.26
CA PHE A 57 -2.43 -13.80 -2.45
C PHE A 57 -1.11 -13.97 -1.72
N ILE A 58 -0.23 -12.98 -1.85
CA ILE A 58 0.98 -12.86 -1.05
C ILE A 58 0.79 -11.67 -0.11
N VAL A 59 0.74 -11.94 1.19
CA VAL A 59 0.64 -10.91 2.22
C VAL A 59 2.01 -10.77 2.86
N THR A 60 2.59 -9.57 2.80
CA THR A 60 3.95 -9.32 3.29
C THR A 60 4.04 -8.17 4.29
N GLY A 61 5.01 -8.27 5.17
CA GLY A 61 5.28 -7.30 6.23
C GLY A 61 6.29 -7.81 7.24
N LYS A 62 6.28 -7.25 8.45
CA LYS A 62 7.16 -7.70 9.53
C LYS A 62 6.85 -9.13 9.98
N ASN A 63 7.91 -9.91 10.24
CA ASN A 63 7.82 -11.34 10.54
C ASN A 63 6.81 -11.68 11.65
N HIS A 64 6.85 -10.98 12.77
CA HIS A 64 5.94 -11.24 13.89
C HIS A 64 4.47 -10.98 13.55
N ILE A 65 4.18 -10.04 12.65
CA ILE A 65 2.83 -9.75 12.15
C ILE A 65 2.40 -10.85 11.18
N MET A 66 3.28 -11.22 10.24
CA MET A 66 3.00 -12.28 9.26
C MET A 66 2.71 -13.60 9.94
N GLN A 67 3.48 -13.99 10.96
CA GLN A 67 3.24 -15.20 11.75
C GLN A 67 1.86 -15.15 12.46
N ALA A 68 1.49 -14.01 13.03
CA ALA A 68 0.21 -13.87 13.71
C ALA A 68 -0.98 -13.96 12.74
N LEU A 69 -0.86 -13.33 11.56
CA LEU A 69 -1.87 -13.42 10.50
C LEU A 69 -1.95 -14.85 9.92
N ALA A 70 -0.81 -15.49 9.63
CA ALA A 70 -0.78 -16.86 9.14
C ALA A 70 -1.52 -17.83 10.08
N ASN A 71 -1.36 -17.66 11.38
CA ASN A 71 -2.08 -18.50 12.36
C ASN A 71 -3.59 -18.27 12.33
N LYS A 72 -4.04 -17.01 12.16
CA LYS A 72 -5.48 -16.67 12.12
C LYS A 72 -6.14 -17.12 10.82
N TYR A 73 -5.46 -16.97 9.68
CA TYR A 73 -6.02 -17.21 8.36
C TYR A 73 -5.50 -18.51 7.71
N LYS A 74 -5.07 -19.49 8.52
CA LYS A 74 -4.48 -20.77 8.08
C LYS A 74 -5.37 -21.60 7.15
N ASP A 75 -6.68 -21.37 7.17
CA ASP A 75 -7.65 -22.14 6.39
C ASP A 75 -7.76 -21.67 4.93
N TYR A 76 -7.22 -20.49 4.60
CA TYR A 76 -7.16 -19.99 3.23
C TYR A 76 -5.94 -20.57 2.49
N ARG A 77 -6.17 -21.50 1.55
CA ARG A 77 -5.10 -22.22 0.84
C ARG A 77 -4.39 -21.38 -0.22
N ASN A 78 -5.06 -20.34 -0.72
CA ASN A 78 -4.56 -19.44 -1.75
C ASN A 78 -3.88 -18.18 -1.18
N VAL A 79 -3.63 -18.13 0.13
CA VAL A 79 -3.00 -16.98 0.81
C VAL A 79 -1.72 -17.43 1.50
N ARG A 80 -0.64 -16.70 1.26
CA ARG A 80 0.64 -16.89 1.95
C ARG A 80 1.00 -15.61 2.71
N PHE A 81 1.42 -15.77 3.96
CA PHE A 81 1.87 -14.68 4.83
C PHE A 81 3.39 -14.82 5.02
N GLU A 82 4.15 -13.92 4.42
CA GLU A 82 5.60 -14.05 4.32
C GLU A 82 6.30 -12.71 4.62
N THR A 83 7.49 -12.79 5.21
CA THR A 83 8.41 -11.65 5.23
C THR A 83 9.36 -11.82 4.06
N LEU A 84 9.34 -10.86 3.13
CA LEU A 84 10.12 -10.93 1.92
C LEU A 84 11.38 -10.06 2.03
N GLU A 85 12.49 -10.56 1.52
CA GLU A 85 13.66 -9.73 1.24
C GLU A 85 13.34 -8.78 0.09
N HIS A 86 14.01 -7.61 0.05
CA HIS A 86 13.65 -6.54 -0.88
C HIS A 86 13.67 -6.99 -2.37
N HIS A 87 14.68 -7.74 -2.79
CA HIS A 87 14.75 -8.23 -4.18
C HIS A 87 13.62 -9.22 -4.53
N ILE A 88 13.20 -10.07 -3.58
CA ILE A 88 12.05 -10.97 -3.75
C ILE A 88 10.75 -10.14 -3.79
N PHE A 89 10.64 -9.13 -2.93
CA PHE A 89 9.50 -8.21 -2.92
C PHE A 89 9.33 -7.49 -4.25
N LEU A 90 10.41 -6.96 -4.85
CA LEU A 90 10.37 -6.37 -6.18
C LEU A 90 9.92 -7.37 -7.27
N SER A 91 10.37 -8.61 -7.18
CA SER A 91 9.91 -9.68 -8.09
C SER A 91 8.43 -9.98 -7.90
N CYS A 92 7.92 -9.94 -6.67
CA CYS A 92 6.50 -10.09 -6.38
C CYS A 92 5.68 -8.91 -6.93
N ILE A 93 6.14 -7.66 -6.81
CA ILE A 93 5.50 -6.51 -7.46
C ILE A 93 5.42 -6.74 -8.96
N ALA A 94 6.56 -7.05 -9.60
CA ALA A 94 6.65 -7.22 -11.05
C ALA A 94 5.74 -8.34 -11.60
N SER A 95 5.47 -9.38 -10.80
CA SER A 95 4.60 -10.52 -11.19
C SER A 95 3.14 -10.37 -10.78
N SER A 96 2.78 -9.34 -10.00
CA SER A 96 1.41 -9.16 -9.51
C SER A 96 0.51 -8.48 -10.55
N ASP A 97 -0.77 -8.88 -10.56
CA ASP A 97 -1.83 -8.21 -11.32
C ASP A 97 -2.30 -6.95 -10.61
N LEU A 98 -2.25 -6.97 -9.27
CA LEU A 98 -2.60 -5.84 -8.41
C LEU A 98 -1.71 -5.82 -7.16
N VAL A 99 -1.29 -4.63 -6.74
CA VAL A 99 -0.58 -4.39 -5.48
C VAL A 99 -1.49 -3.60 -4.53
N ILE A 100 -1.83 -4.17 -3.38
CA ILE A 100 -2.57 -3.51 -2.31
C ILE A 100 -1.56 -3.17 -1.22
N THR A 101 -1.36 -1.90 -0.91
CA THR A 101 -0.27 -1.49 -0.01
C THR A 101 -0.63 -0.32 0.88
N THR A 102 0.03 -0.23 2.03
CA THR A 102 0.03 1.00 2.82
C THR A 102 0.67 2.14 2.03
N PRO A 103 0.29 3.40 2.26
CA PRO A 103 0.83 4.54 1.52
C PRO A 103 2.31 4.84 1.88
N GLY A 104 3.21 3.97 1.46
CA GLY A 104 4.67 4.12 1.63
C GLY A 104 5.33 4.64 0.36
N ILE A 105 6.29 5.59 0.50
CA ILE A 105 6.95 6.24 -0.63
C ILE A 105 7.63 5.21 -1.54
N GLU A 106 8.46 4.35 -0.97
CA GLU A 106 9.24 3.38 -1.74
C GLU A 106 8.33 2.44 -2.52
N THR A 107 7.41 1.74 -1.86
CA THR A 107 6.50 0.80 -2.50
C THR A 107 5.61 1.46 -3.54
N PHE A 108 5.18 2.69 -3.30
CA PHE A 108 4.42 3.44 -4.30
C PHE A 108 5.24 3.61 -5.59
N TYR A 109 6.46 4.15 -5.51
CA TYR A 109 7.31 4.36 -6.68
C TYR A 109 7.74 3.05 -7.36
N GLU A 110 8.04 2.01 -6.59
CA GLU A 110 8.34 0.68 -7.12
C GLU A 110 7.16 0.12 -7.92
N THR A 111 5.95 0.22 -7.39
CA THR A 111 4.74 -0.26 -8.06
C THR A 111 4.48 0.49 -9.36
N VAL A 112 4.63 1.82 -9.34
CA VAL A 112 4.48 2.67 -10.53
C VAL A 112 5.59 2.39 -11.56
N TYR A 113 6.83 2.19 -11.10
CA TYR A 113 7.98 1.85 -11.94
C TYR A 113 7.74 0.55 -12.74
N PHE A 114 7.19 -0.48 -12.09
CA PHE A 114 6.84 -1.73 -12.75
C PHE A 114 5.54 -1.67 -13.56
N GLY A 115 4.91 -0.49 -13.66
CA GLY A 115 3.64 -0.31 -14.38
C GLY A 115 2.49 -1.11 -13.81
N LYS A 116 2.53 -1.40 -12.49
CA LYS A 116 1.51 -2.21 -11.82
C LYS A 116 0.39 -1.34 -11.26
N ARG A 117 -0.84 -1.86 -11.35
CA ARG A 117 -1.99 -1.25 -10.70
C ARG A 117 -1.86 -1.40 -9.19
N SER A 118 -2.30 -0.40 -8.45
CA SER A 118 -2.23 -0.45 -7.00
C SER A 118 -3.47 0.13 -6.33
N VAL A 119 -3.77 -0.37 -5.16
CA VAL A 119 -4.75 0.19 -4.23
C VAL A 119 -4.02 0.54 -2.94
N LEU A 120 -4.12 1.79 -2.52
CA LEU A 120 -3.58 2.19 -1.23
C LEU A 120 -4.57 1.85 -0.12
N LEU A 121 -4.04 1.39 1.00
CA LEU A 121 -4.79 1.15 2.23
C LEU A 121 -4.87 2.43 3.06
N LEU A 122 -5.69 2.42 4.09
CA LEU A 122 -5.71 3.49 5.08
C LEU A 122 -4.31 3.68 5.69
N PRO A 123 -3.85 4.93 5.89
CA PRO A 123 -2.55 5.18 6.48
C PRO A 123 -2.50 4.78 7.96
N HIS A 124 -1.38 4.23 8.40
CA HIS A 124 -1.14 3.83 9.78
C HIS A 124 -0.34 4.85 10.59
N ASN A 125 0.36 5.74 9.92
CA ASN A 125 1.19 6.78 10.54
C ASN A 125 1.10 8.12 9.78
N SER A 126 1.69 9.16 10.37
CA SER A 126 1.63 10.52 9.83
C SER A 126 2.30 10.66 8.47
N THR A 127 3.44 10.03 8.26
CA THR A 127 4.15 10.07 6.97
C THR A 127 3.32 9.47 5.86
N GLN A 128 2.71 8.31 6.10
CA GLN A 128 1.79 7.66 5.17
C GLN A 128 0.55 8.53 4.91
N TYR A 129 0.03 9.18 5.95
CA TYR A 129 -1.13 10.07 5.80
C TYR A 129 -0.82 11.28 4.92
N LEU A 130 0.32 11.94 5.16
CA LEU A 130 0.74 13.09 4.34
C LEU A 130 0.99 12.71 2.89
N GLN A 131 1.63 11.58 2.68
CA GLN A 131 1.84 11.07 1.32
C GLN A 131 0.52 10.79 0.61
N LEU A 132 -0.41 10.12 1.29
CA LEU A 132 -1.73 9.85 0.74
C LEU A 132 -2.46 11.15 0.36
N LEU A 133 -2.44 12.18 1.23
CA LEU A 133 -3.04 13.47 0.90
C LEU A 133 -2.41 14.09 -0.35
N ALA A 134 -1.08 14.10 -0.45
CA ALA A 134 -0.39 14.64 -1.62
C ALA A 134 -0.76 13.89 -2.91
N LEU A 135 -0.93 12.57 -2.86
CA LEU A 135 -1.33 11.76 -4.01
C LEU A 135 -2.80 12.00 -4.41
N ILE A 136 -3.69 12.20 -3.43
CA ILE A 136 -5.10 12.54 -3.67
C ILE A 136 -5.20 13.94 -4.29
N ASP A 137 -4.52 14.93 -3.72
CA ASP A 137 -4.51 16.32 -4.20
C ASP A 137 -3.93 16.43 -5.63
N ALA A 138 -2.98 15.56 -5.96
CA ALA A 138 -2.43 15.45 -7.31
C ALA A 138 -3.32 14.65 -8.28
N GLY A 139 -4.45 14.13 -7.84
CA GLY A 139 -5.35 13.28 -8.65
C GLY A 139 -4.75 11.93 -9.05
N ILE A 140 -3.76 11.44 -8.29
CA ILE A 140 -3.03 10.19 -8.55
C ILE A 140 -3.64 9.02 -7.76
N GLU A 141 -4.34 9.31 -6.67
CA GLU A 141 -4.94 8.26 -5.84
C GLU A 141 -6.39 8.57 -5.45
N SER A 142 -7.17 7.52 -5.24
CA SER A 142 -8.57 7.60 -4.85
C SER A 142 -8.74 8.09 -3.41
N PRO A 143 -9.71 8.97 -3.13
CA PRO A 143 -10.02 9.41 -1.78
C PRO A 143 -10.59 8.29 -0.88
N VAL A 144 -10.96 7.14 -1.43
CA VAL A 144 -11.44 5.95 -0.69
C VAL A 144 -10.47 5.53 0.43
N CYS A 145 -9.17 5.75 0.21
CA CYS A 145 -8.13 5.39 1.18
C CYS A 145 -7.94 6.45 2.30
N ASN A 146 -8.75 7.51 2.32
CA ASN A 146 -8.66 8.58 3.30
C ASN A 146 -9.74 8.46 4.38
N TYR A 147 -9.36 8.56 5.65
CA TYR A 147 -10.29 8.58 6.79
C TYR A 147 -11.40 9.62 6.66
N ASN A 148 -11.12 10.78 6.05
CA ASN A 148 -12.09 11.86 5.85
C ASN A 148 -13.25 11.47 4.95
N HIS A 149 -13.09 10.44 4.12
CA HIS A 149 -14.17 9.90 3.29
C HIS A 149 -15.28 9.22 4.11
N TYR A 150 -14.99 8.87 5.36
CA TYR A 150 -15.88 8.11 6.24
C TYR A 150 -16.47 8.95 7.40
N GLY A 151 -16.55 10.25 7.24
CA GLY A 151 -17.40 11.10 8.07
C GLY A 151 -16.74 11.80 9.26
N LYS A 152 -15.42 11.81 9.37
CA LYS A 152 -14.71 12.64 10.33
C LYS A 152 -13.64 13.48 9.66
N ASN A 153 -13.72 14.80 9.86
CA ASN A 153 -12.68 15.72 9.41
C ASN A 153 -11.42 15.53 10.27
N TYR A 154 -10.53 14.69 9.81
CA TYR A 154 -9.18 14.70 10.34
C TYR A 154 -8.44 15.88 9.76
N THR A 155 -8.04 16.81 10.62
CA THR A 155 -7.20 17.93 10.21
C THR A 155 -5.78 17.65 10.66
N TYR A 156 -4.88 17.47 9.70
CA TYR A 156 -3.46 17.43 9.99
C TYR A 156 -3.02 18.78 10.53
N LYS A 157 -2.48 18.80 11.74
CA LYS A 157 -1.92 20.00 12.34
C LYS A 157 -0.40 19.97 12.14
N ARG A 158 0.12 20.79 11.21
CA ARG A 158 1.55 21.08 11.17
C ARG A 158 1.98 21.63 12.54
N HIS A 159 3.15 21.23 13.04
CA HIS A 159 3.77 21.70 14.28
C HIS A 159 3.42 20.97 15.57
N ILE A 160 2.71 19.87 15.54
CA ILE A 160 2.72 18.92 16.66
C ILE A 160 3.92 17.98 16.51
N ASN A 161 4.40 17.42 17.61
CA ASN A 161 5.48 16.45 17.54
C ASN A 161 5.00 15.15 16.90
N GLU A 162 5.93 14.39 16.29
CA GLU A 162 5.61 13.17 15.54
C GLU A 162 4.81 12.14 16.37
N SER A 163 5.10 12.02 17.66
CA SER A 163 4.34 11.13 18.55
C SER A 163 2.86 11.49 18.67
N GLU A 164 2.53 12.78 18.66
CA GLU A 164 1.13 13.25 18.69
C GLU A 164 0.43 13.05 17.36
N GLU A 165 1.16 13.26 16.24
CA GLU A 165 0.64 13.00 14.91
C GLU A 165 0.29 11.52 14.72
N VAL A 166 1.16 10.63 15.16
CA VAL A 166 0.94 9.19 15.15
C VAL A 166 -0.30 8.82 15.95
N LYS A 167 -0.42 9.34 17.18
CA LYS A 167 -1.61 9.12 18.03
C LYS A 167 -2.89 9.60 17.35
N ALA A 168 -2.83 10.71 16.63
CA ALA A 168 -3.98 11.26 15.92
C ALA A 168 -4.41 10.36 14.75
N VAL A 169 -3.47 9.84 13.96
CA VAL A 169 -3.77 8.87 12.89
C VAL A 169 -4.35 7.58 13.46
N LEU A 170 -3.73 7.02 14.51
CA LEU A 170 -4.23 5.82 15.18
C LEU A 170 -5.61 6.02 15.81
N LYS A 171 -5.91 7.22 16.31
CA LYS A 171 -7.25 7.54 16.81
C LYS A 171 -8.28 7.45 15.68
N ASN A 172 -8.01 8.01 14.50
CA ASN A 172 -8.92 7.92 13.36
C ASN A 172 -9.17 6.48 12.94
N PHE A 173 -8.12 5.67 12.94
CA PHE A 173 -8.21 4.25 12.68
C PHE A 173 -9.13 3.55 13.72
N ASN A 174 -8.91 3.78 15.01
CA ASN A 174 -9.72 3.20 16.08
C ASN A 174 -11.17 3.67 16.00
N ASP A 175 -11.39 4.94 15.68
CA ASP A 175 -12.72 5.51 15.50
C ASP A 175 -13.45 4.83 14.34
N LEU A 176 -12.79 4.67 13.18
CA LEU A 176 -13.37 3.96 12.03
C LEU A 176 -13.72 2.51 12.40
N TYR A 177 -12.78 1.81 13.05
CA TYR A 177 -12.96 0.41 13.45
C TYR A 177 -14.11 0.24 14.45
N SER A 178 -14.35 1.23 15.31
CA SER A 178 -15.39 1.18 16.35
C SER A 178 -16.80 1.48 15.83
N TYR A 179 -16.93 2.08 14.64
CA TYR A 179 -18.22 2.41 14.04
C TYR A 179 -18.52 1.47 12.87
N SER A 180 -19.34 0.46 13.11
CA SER A 180 -19.68 -0.56 12.11
C SER A 180 -20.16 0.02 10.77
N LEU A 181 -20.95 1.08 10.78
CA LEU A 181 -21.43 1.74 9.56
C LEU A 181 -20.27 2.31 8.72
N HIS A 182 -19.32 2.97 9.36
CA HIS A 182 -18.15 3.53 8.65
C HIS A 182 -17.19 2.46 8.18
N LEU A 183 -16.99 1.42 9.00
CA LEU A 183 -16.16 0.27 8.65
C LEU A 183 -16.75 -0.48 7.44
N ASN A 184 -18.05 -0.77 7.46
CA ASN A 184 -18.71 -1.43 6.34
C ASN A 184 -18.62 -0.60 5.05
N LYS A 185 -18.86 0.71 5.13
CA LYS A 185 -18.69 1.61 3.99
C LYS A 185 -17.25 1.59 3.46
N TYR A 186 -16.24 1.53 4.34
CA TYR A 186 -14.84 1.39 3.93
C TYR A 186 -14.61 0.07 3.20
N ILE A 187 -15.09 -1.03 3.76
CA ILE A 187 -14.96 -2.37 3.17
C ILE A 187 -15.61 -2.39 1.77
N ASP A 188 -16.83 -1.93 1.64
CA ASP A 188 -17.57 -1.91 0.36
C ASP A 188 -16.83 -1.08 -0.69
N ASN A 189 -16.38 0.12 -0.33
CA ASN A 189 -15.64 1.01 -1.21
C ASN A 189 -14.27 0.44 -1.61
N LEU A 190 -13.56 -0.18 -0.66
CA LEU A 190 -12.28 -0.84 -0.92
C LEU A 190 -12.45 -2.00 -1.90
N TYR A 191 -13.49 -2.81 -1.69
CA TYR A 191 -13.84 -3.90 -2.58
C TYR A 191 -14.12 -3.41 -3.99
N GLN A 192 -15.00 -2.43 -4.11
CA GLN A 192 -15.35 -1.84 -5.41
C GLN A 192 -14.12 -1.26 -6.13
N LEU A 193 -13.22 -0.61 -5.40
CA LEU A 193 -11.99 -0.09 -5.96
C LEU A 193 -11.06 -1.21 -6.46
N ILE A 194 -10.91 -2.29 -5.69
CA ILE A 194 -10.12 -3.47 -6.06
C ILE A 194 -10.68 -4.13 -7.31
N GLU A 195 -12.00 -4.38 -7.35
CA GLU A 195 -12.68 -4.96 -8.50
C GLU A 195 -12.48 -4.13 -9.77
N THR A 196 -12.67 -2.82 -9.66
CA THR A 196 -12.47 -1.90 -10.79
C THR A 196 -11.03 -2.00 -11.30
N ARG A 197 -10.04 -1.93 -10.41
CA ARG A 197 -8.62 -1.95 -10.80
C ARG A 197 -8.12 -3.32 -11.29
N LEU A 198 -8.80 -4.41 -10.94
CA LEU A 198 -8.51 -5.73 -11.52
C LEU A 198 -8.97 -5.85 -12.98
N ILE A 199 -10.06 -5.15 -13.34
CA ILE A 199 -10.64 -5.22 -14.69
C ILE A 199 -9.90 -4.25 -15.62
N GLU A 200 -9.85 -2.96 -15.24
CA GLU A 200 -9.28 -1.89 -16.06
C GLU A 200 -8.61 -0.81 -15.22
N PRO A 201 -7.66 -0.04 -15.78
CA PRO A 201 -7.08 1.12 -15.10
C PRO A 201 -8.13 2.23 -14.98
N ASP A 202 -8.38 2.72 -13.75
CA ASP A 202 -9.18 3.90 -13.51
C ASP A 202 -8.40 5.20 -13.81
N ILE A 203 -9.07 6.36 -13.68
CA ILE A 203 -8.44 7.65 -13.95
C ILE A 203 -7.21 7.89 -13.06
N TYR A 204 -7.19 7.39 -11.84
CA TYR A 204 -6.06 7.55 -10.91
C TYR A 204 -4.86 6.73 -11.37
N GLU A 205 -5.07 5.51 -11.88
CA GLU A 205 -4.00 4.70 -12.46
C GLU A 205 -3.44 5.34 -13.73
N ILE A 206 -4.28 5.93 -14.58
CA ILE A 206 -3.84 6.67 -15.77
C ILE A 206 -2.99 7.87 -15.36
N ASN A 207 -3.45 8.67 -14.41
CA ASN A 207 -2.73 9.83 -13.89
C ASN A 207 -1.39 9.42 -13.23
N LYS A 208 -1.36 8.30 -12.52
CA LYS A 208 -0.16 7.73 -11.90
C LYS A 208 0.90 7.40 -12.95
N GLN A 209 0.52 6.74 -14.04
CA GLN A 209 1.43 6.44 -15.13
C GLN A 209 1.95 7.72 -15.84
N GLN A 210 1.09 8.72 -15.99
CA GLN A 210 1.49 10.03 -16.54
C GLN A 210 2.45 10.76 -15.59
N TYR A 211 2.21 10.70 -14.29
CA TYR A 211 3.08 11.27 -13.26
C TYR A 211 4.49 10.68 -13.33
N LEU A 212 4.61 9.34 -13.43
CA LEU A 212 5.90 8.67 -13.58
C LEU A 212 6.66 9.13 -14.82
N LYS A 213 5.97 9.27 -15.96
CA LYS A 213 6.59 9.79 -17.19
C LYS A 213 7.16 11.20 -17.00
N ASN A 214 6.46 12.04 -16.24
CA ASN A 214 6.87 13.42 -15.99
C ASN A 214 8.07 13.55 -15.06
N ILE A 215 8.13 12.73 -13.99
CA ILE A 215 9.26 12.76 -13.04
C ILE A 215 10.47 11.94 -13.52
N GLY A 216 10.27 11.05 -14.48
CA GLY A 216 11.31 10.15 -15.00
C GLY A 216 11.70 9.03 -14.04
N THR A 217 12.40 8.04 -14.57
CA THR A 217 12.85 6.86 -13.82
C THR A 217 14.33 6.92 -13.40
N ASN A 218 15.06 7.94 -13.84
CA ASN A 218 16.51 8.06 -13.69
C ASN A 218 16.94 9.19 -12.74
N GLY A 219 16.19 9.46 -11.67
CA GLY A 219 16.47 10.54 -10.72
C GLY A 219 17.90 10.54 -10.20
N GLY A 220 18.48 9.38 -9.91
CA GLY A 220 19.87 9.26 -9.50
C GLY A 220 20.88 9.74 -10.57
N GLN A 221 20.67 9.37 -11.83
CA GLN A 221 21.53 9.83 -12.94
C GLN A 221 21.36 11.32 -13.20
N SER A 222 20.15 11.84 -13.07
CA SER A 222 19.88 13.28 -13.18
C SER A 222 20.59 14.08 -12.11
N ILE A 223 20.61 13.60 -10.85
CA ILE A 223 21.35 14.23 -9.74
C ILE A 223 22.84 14.21 -10.01
N VAL A 224 23.41 13.06 -10.43
CA VAL A 224 24.84 12.95 -10.77
C VAL A 224 25.20 13.98 -11.84
N LYS A 225 24.42 14.10 -12.90
CA LYS A 225 24.66 15.08 -13.97
C LYS A 225 24.62 16.52 -13.47
N ILE A 226 23.64 16.87 -12.61
CA ILE A 226 23.56 18.21 -12.00
C ILE A 226 24.80 18.49 -11.13
N VAL A 227 25.24 17.48 -10.34
CA VAL A 227 26.45 17.64 -9.50
C VAL A 227 27.70 17.82 -10.36
N GLU A 228 27.86 17.07 -11.45
CA GLU A 228 28.97 17.22 -12.39
C GLU A 228 28.98 18.60 -13.06
N GLU A 229 27.82 19.16 -13.42
CA GLU A 229 27.66 20.50 -13.98
C GLU A 229 27.99 21.62 -12.96
N LEU A 230 27.82 21.36 -11.66
CA LEU A 230 28.13 22.33 -10.59
C LEU A 230 29.62 22.33 -10.18
N ILE A 231 30.34 21.24 -10.46
CA ILE A 231 31.76 21.08 -10.09
C ILE A 231 32.70 21.53 -11.23
N ASN A 232 32.23 21.59 -12.48
CA ASN A 232 32.96 22.08 -13.65
C ASN A 232 32.70 23.57 -13.89
#